data_4952aca9cc1b987c3b81be256162e1c1
#
_entry.id   4952aca9cc1b987c3b81be256162e1c1
#
_cell.length_a   1.000
_cell.length_b   1.000
_cell.length_c   1.000
_cell.angle_alpha   90.00
_cell.angle_beta   90.00
_cell.angle_gamma   90.00
#
_symmetry.space_group_name_H-M   'P 1'
#
loop_
_entity.id
_entity.type
_entity.pdbx_description
1 polymer ?
#
loop_
_entity_poly.entity_id
_entity_poly.type
_entity_poly.pdbx_seq_one_letter_code
_entity_poly.pdbx_strand_id
1 'polypeptide(L)'
;MSKVIFLADRRSGPLAPGELPPHGQPALDQRARPLRDLRISVTDRCNFRCTYCMPREVFDSSYTFMPHSALLSFEEISRLAGIFTQLGVEKIRLTGGEPLLRKHIENLVGQLADL
;
A
#
# COMPACT_ATOMS: atom_id res chain seq x y z
N MET A 1 24.90 4.88 6.29
CA MET A 1 24.43 3.73 5.49
C MET A 1 23.20 3.17 6.16
N SER A 2 22.05 3.28 5.52
CA SER A 2 20.84 2.60 5.98
C SER A 2 20.98 1.10 5.71
N LYS A 3 20.95 0.29 6.77
CA LYS A 3 20.85 -1.17 6.64
C LYS A 3 19.43 -1.52 6.19
N VAL A 4 19.29 -2.00 4.98
CA VAL A 4 18.04 -2.66 4.56
C VAL A 4 18.00 -4.00 5.28
N ILE A 5 17.10 -4.13 6.24
CA ILE A 5 16.85 -5.40 6.90
C ILE A 5 15.77 -6.10 6.09
N PHE A 6 16.17 -7.13 5.35
CA PHE A 6 15.20 -8.03 4.75
C PHE A 6 14.59 -8.88 5.86
N LEU A 7 13.32 -8.65 6.17
CA LEU A 7 12.53 -9.50 7.05
C LEU A 7 12.08 -10.76 6.28
N ALA A 8 13.05 -11.52 5.77
CA ALA A 8 12.74 -12.85 5.27
C ALA A 8 12.89 -13.82 6.44
N ASP A 9 11.81 -14.51 6.79
CA ASP A 9 11.89 -15.63 7.71
C ASP A 9 12.67 -16.76 7.04
N ARG A 10 13.93 -16.90 7.41
CA ARG A 10 14.81 -17.98 6.89
C ARG A 10 14.41 -19.37 7.36
N ARG A 11 13.39 -19.50 8.17
CA ARG A 11 12.91 -20.81 8.67
C ARG A 11 11.95 -21.49 7.69
N SER A 12 11.36 -20.72 6.79
CA SER A 12 10.64 -21.27 5.65
C SER A 12 11.58 -21.21 4.45
N GLY A 13 11.86 -22.35 3.85
CA GLY A 13 12.54 -22.42 2.56
C GLY A 13 11.83 -21.52 1.51
N PRO A 14 12.37 -21.40 0.28
CA PRO A 14 11.70 -20.61 -0.73
C PRO A 14 10.24 -21.08 -0.79
N LEU A 15 9.34 -20.12 -0.49
CA LEU A 15 7.91 -20.37 -0.63
C LEU A 15 7.71 -20.88 -2.07
N ALA A 16 7.33 -22.12 -2.20
CA ALA A 16 6.77 -22.57 -3.47
C ALA A 16 5.67 -21.56 -3.84
N PRO A 17 5.53 -21.15 -5.10
CA PRO A 17 4.43 -20.30 -5.50
C PRO A 17 3.17 -20.94 -4.94
N GLY A 18 2.57 -20.32 -3.92
CA GLY A 18 1.35 -20.83 -3.32
C GLY A 18 0.30 -20.89 -4.41
N GLU A 19 -0.42 -21.99 -4.49
CA GLU A 19 -1.60 -22.04 -5.32
C GLU A 19 -2.53 -20.90 -4.88
N LEU A 20 -3.05 -20.16 -5.86
CA LEU A 20 -4.04 -19.13 -5.57
C LEU A 20 -5.24 -19.80 -4.87
N PRO A 21 -5.83 -19.13 -3.89
CA PRO A 21 -7.01 -19.69 -3.24
C PRO A 21 -8.12 -19.94 -4.27
N PRO A 22 -8.97 -20.95 -4.07
CA PRO A 22 -10.13 -21.16 -4.91
C PRO A 22 -10.97 -19.88 -5.01
N HIS A 23 -11.58 -19.67 -6.15
CA HIS A 23 -12.40 -18.48 -6.40
C HIS A 23 -13.43 -18.27 -5.28
N GLY A 24 -13.47 -17.07 -4.71
CA GLY A 24 -14.39 -16.72 -3.62
C GLY A 24 -13.88 -17.07 -2.21
N GLN A 25 -12.68 -17.61 -2.08
CA GLN A 25 -12.06 -17.86 -0.78
C GLN A 25 -10.94 -16.84 -0.51
N PRO A 26 -10.76 -16.39 0.73
CA PRO A 26 -9.68 -15.49 1.07
C PRO A 26 -8.32 -16.20 1.03
N ALA A 27 -7.28 -15.49 0.62
CA ALA A 27 -5.91 -15.92 0.82
C ALA A 27 -5.61 -16.02 2.32
N LEU A 28 -4.93 -17.07 2.72
CA LEU A 28 -4.55 -17.31 4.11
C LEU A 28 -3.04 -17.20 4.26
N ASP A 29 -2.60 -16.67 5.40
CA ASP A 29 -1.19 -16.74 5.77
C ASP A 29 -0.86 -18.10 6.40
N GLN A 30 0.40 -18.29 6.80
CA GLN A 30 0.86 -19.56 7.40
C GLN A 30 0.20 -19.89 8.76
N ARG A 31 -0.49 -18.92 9.37
CA ARG A 31 -1.26 -19.08 10.61
C ARG A 31 -2.76 -19.18 10.36
N ALA A 32 -3.16 -19.45 9.12
CA ALA A 32 -4.55 -19.53 8.68
C ALA A 32 -5.35 -18.24 8.92
N ARG A 33 -4.69 -17.07 8.95
CA ARG A 33 -5.36 -15.79 9.05
C ARG A 33 -5.73 -15.31 7.65
N PRO A 34 -6.99 -14.91 7.41
CA PRO A 34 -7.42 -14.46 6.11
C PRO A 34 -6.92 -13.05 5.80
N LEU A 35 -6.65 -12.78 4.53
CA LEU A 35 -6.37 -11.45 4.03
C LEU A 35 -7.67 -10.65 4.01
N ARG A 36 -7.73 -9.54 4.76
CA ARG A 36 -8.94 -8.72 4.92
C ARG A 36 -8.71 -7.24 4.63
N ASP A 37 -7.57 -6.72 5.05
CA ASP A 37 -7.25 -5.29 4.98
C ASP A 37 -6.11 -5.04 4.01
N LEU A 38 -6.25 -4.03 3.17
CA LEU A 38 -5.21 -3.52 2.27
C LEU A 38 -4.96 -2.04 2.58
N ARG A 39 -3.70 -1.69 2.82
CA ARG A 39 -3.28 -0.29 2.90
C ARG A 39 -2.58 0.10 1.61
N ILE A 40 -3.00 1.21 1.03
CA ILE A 40 -2.41 1.76 -0.19
C ILE A 40 -1.87 3.15 0.11
N SER A 41 -0.57 3.32 -0.04
CA SER A 41 0.10 4.61 0.04
C SER A 41 -0.04 5.32 -1.30
N VAL A 42 -0.76 6.44 -1.33
CA VAL A 42 -1.08 7.14 -2.59
C VAL A 42 -0.17 8.34 -2.86
N THR A 43 0.62 8.74 -1.87
CA THR A 43 1.58 9.84 -1.98
C THR A 43 2.63 9.74 -0.88
N ASP A 44 3.82 10.26 -1.14
CA ASP A 44 4.87 10.46 -0.14
C ASP A 44 4.85 11.88 0.47
N ARG A 45 4.02 12.79 -0.06
CA ARG A 45 3.91 14.17 0.38
C ARG A 45 2.99 14.32 1.58
N CYS A 46 3.36 15.21 2.50
CA CYS A 46 2.57 15.56 3.66
C CYS A 46 2.75 17.05 4.00
N ASN A 47 1.71 17.68 4.47
CA ASN A 47 1.76 19.06 4.99
C ASN A 47 2.02 19.13 6.50
N PHE A 48 2.17 17.98 7.16
CA PHE A 48 2.61 17.89 8.55
C PHE A 48 4.08 17.47 8.64
N ARG A 49 4.71 17.78 9.77
CA ARG A 49 6.09 17.39 10.10
C ARG A 49 6.12 16.78 11.49
N CYS A 50 5.38 15.67 11.65
CA CYS A 50 5.35 14.95 12.92
C CYS A 50 6.74 14.39 13.21
N THR A 51 7.22 14.58 14.43
CA THR A 51 8.59 14.24 14.83
C THR A 51 8.93 12.75 14.68
N TYR A 52 7.94 11.90 14.83
CA TYR A 52 8.08 10.45 14.71
C TYR A 52 7.93 9.92 13.27
N CYS A 53 7.42 10.73 12.35
CA CYS A 53 7.07 10.30 10.99
C CYS A 53 7.89 11.03 9.92
N MET A 54 7.80 12.36 9.89
CA MET A 54 8.48 13.22 8.90
C MET A 54 9.14 14.42 9.59
N PRO A 55 10.18 14.20 10.41
CA PRO A 55 10.82 15.28 11.15
C PRO A 55 11.42 16.33 10.21
N ARG A 56 11.36 17.59 10.60
CA ARG A 56 11.83 18.74 9.79
C ARG A 56 13.32 18.68 9.46
N GLU A 57 14.09 18.03 10.30
CA GLU A 57 15.54 17.86 10.13
C GLU A 57 15.88 17.01 8.89
N VAL A 58 14.97 16.12 8.50
CA VAL A 58 15.13 15.24 7.34
C VAL A 58 14.29 15.73 6.16
N PHE A 59 13.05 16.12 6.42
CA PHE A 59 12.07 16.55 5.39
C PHE A 59 11.97 18.07 5.35
N ASP A 60 13.09 18.73 5.11
CA ASP A 60 13.18 20.19 4.94
C ASP A 60 12.86 20.60 3.50
N SER A 61 13.07 21.89 3.19
CA SER A 61 12.82 22.43 1.86
C SER A 61 13.73 21.84 0.77
N SER A 62 14.83 21.19 1.13
CA SER A 62 15.75 20.53 0.19
C SER A 62 15.36 19.08 -0.12
N TYR A 63 14.45 18.49 0.65
CA TYR A 63 14.02 17.13 0.44
C TYR A 63 13.26 16.98 -0.89
N THR A 64 13.67 16.00 -1.68
CA THR A 64 13.05 15.72 -2.97
C THR A 64 12.04 14.60 -2.85
N PHE A 65 10.76 14.93 -2.95
CA PHE A 65 9.69 13.95 -3.04
C PHE A 65 9.63 13.30 -4.42
N MET A 66 9.00 12.13 -4.52
CA MET A 66 8.79 11.47 -5.80
C MET A 66 8.04 12.38 -6.77
N PRO A 67 8.45 12.43 -8.05
CA PRO A 67 7.66 13.13 -9.06
C PRO A 67 6.30 12.44 -9.21
N HIS A 68 5.27 13.21 -9.53
CA HIS A 68 3.91 12.67 -9.68
C HIS A 68 3.84 11.51 -10.69
N SER A 69 4.66 11.57 -11.74
CA SER A 69 4.76 10.52 -12.77
C SER A 69 5.32 9.19 -12.27
N ALA A 70 5.98 9.18 -11.13
CA ALA A 70 6.52 7.96 -10.50
C ALA A 70 5.52 7.29 -9.54
N LEU A 71 4.41 7.96 -9.23
CA LEU A 71 3.32 7.39 -8.43
C LEU A 71 2.43 6.52 -9.33
N LEU A 72 1.84 5.48 -8.74
CA LEU A 72 0.82 4.71 -9.45
C LEU A 72 -0.37 5.60 -9.85
N SER A 73 -0.88 5.40 -11.05
CA SER A 73 -2.12 6.03 -11.48
C SER A 73 -3.33 5.46 -10.73
N PHE A 74 -4.45 6.16 -10.77
CA PHE A 74 -5.68 5.66 -10.15
C PHE A 74 -6.18 4.38 -10.81
N GLU A 75 -5.98 4.24 -12.11
CA GLU A 75 -6.31 3.05 -12.88
C GLU A 75 -5.45 1.85 -12.45
N GLU A 76 -4.15 2.06 -12.25
CA GLU A 76 -3.24 1.03 -11.75
C GLU A 76 -3.61 0.61 -10.33
N ILE A 77 -3.90 1.58 -9.45
CA ILE A 77 -4.34 1.31 -8.07
C ILE A 77 -5.66 0.53 -8.07
N SER A 78 -6.62 0.94 -8.87
CA SER A 78 -7.92 0.27 -8.97
C SER A 78 -7.78 -1.16 -9.49
N ARG A 79 -6.90 -1.39 -10.47
CA ARG A 79 -6.59 -2.72 -10.98
C ARG A 79 -5.99 -3.61 -9.90
N LEU A 80 -4.99 -3.12 -9.17
CA LEU A 80 -4.37 -3.86 -8.07
C LEU A 80 -5.39 -4.14 -6.96
N ALA A 81 -6.17 -3.16 -6.57
CA ALA A 81 -7.20 -3.32 -5.55
C ALA A 81 -8.24 -4.40 -5.95
N GLY A 82 -8.65 -4.43 -7.23
CA GLY A 82 -9.53 -5.46 -7.76
C GLY A 82 -8.94 -6.87 -7.64
N ILE A 83 -7.64 -7.02 -7.87
CA ILE A 83 -6.95 -8.31 -7.65
C ILE A 83 -7.00 -8.68 -6.16
N PHE A 84 -6.72 -7.75 -5.26
CA PHE A 84 -6.72 -8.00 -3.83
C PHE A 84 -8.13 -8.30 -3.27
N THR A 85 -9.18 -7.71 -3.84
CA THR A 85 -10.56 -8.06 -3.45
C THR A 85 -10.88 -9.50 -3.80
N GLN A 86 -10.39 -10.01 -4.92
CA GLN A 86 -10.54 -11.44 -5.28
C GLN A 86 -9.78 -12.36 -4.34
N LEU A 87 -8.75 -11.87 -3.65
CA LEU A 87 -7.98 -12.61 -2.65
C LEU A 87 -8.58 -12.49 -1.23
N GLY A 88 -9.68 -11.77 -1.06
CA GLY A 88 -10.42 -11.69 0.19
C GLY A 88 -10.37 -10.34 0.90
N VAL A 89 -9.74 -9.31 0.31
CA VAL A 89 -9.74 -7.97 0.90
C VAL A 89 -11.15 -7.39 0.90
N GLU A 90 -11.59 -6.95 2.07
CA GLU A 90 -12.89 -6.33 2.31
C GLU A 90 -12.77 -4.85 2.68
N LYS A 91 -11.58 -4.42 3.09
CA LYS A 91 -11.32 -3.06 3.56
C LYS A 91 -10.06 -2.50 2.94
N ILE A 92 -10.19 -1.33 2.32
CA ILE A 92 -9.07 -0.58 1.76
C ILE A 92 -8.87 0.69 2.57
N ARG A 93 -7.63 0.95 2.96
CA ARG A 93 -7.21 2.17 3.64
C ARG A 93 -6.28 2.95 2.74
N LEU A 94 -6.67 4.15 2.36
CA LEU A 94 -5.79 5.08 1.67
C LEU A 94 -4.92 5.82 2.70
N THR A 95 -3.63 5.81 2.46
CA THR A 95 -2.63 6.40 3.33
C THR A 95 -1.50 7.01 2.49
N GLY A 96 -0.40 7.31 3.09
CA GLY A 96 0.79 7.87 2.46
C GLY A 96 1.51 8.74 3.45
N GLY A 97 1.97 9.88 2.98
CA GLY A 97 2.04 11.10 3.76
C GLY A 97 0.61 11.52 4.14
N GLU A 98 0.09 12.61 3.57
CA GLU A 98 -1.31 13.00 3.74
C GLU A 98 -2.09 12.68 2.44
N PRO A 99 -2.96 11.64 2.44
CA PRO A 99 -3.64 11.19 1.21
C PRO A 99 -4.52 12.26 0.59
N LEU A 100 -5.06 13.19 1.37
CA LEU A 100 -5.88 14.30 0.87
C LEU A 100 -5.08 15.32 0.03
N LEU A 101 -3.75 15.28 0.07
CA LEU A 101 -2.90 16.08 -0.82
C LEU A 101 -2.84 15.51 -2.24
N ARG A 102 -3.21 14.25 -2.43
CA ARG A 102 -3.28 13.66 -3.77
C ARG A 102 -4.45 14.27 -4.53
N LYS A 103 -4.13 14.95 -5.65
CA LYS A 103 -5.14 15.63 -6.48
C LYS A 103 -6.18 14.63 -6.99
N HIS A 104 -7.45 14.99 -6.87
CA HIS A 104 -8.60 14.19 -7.32
C HIS A 104 -8.73 12.82 -6.62
N ILE A 105 -8.30 12.74 -5.37
CA ILE A 105 -8.39 11.50 -4.57
C ILE A 105 -9.84 10.97 -4.47
N GLU A 106 -10.83 11.85 -4.51
CA GLU A 106 -12.25 11.51 -4.52
C GLU A 106 -12.62 10.58 -5.71
N ASN A 107 -11.96 10.74 -6.85
CA ASN A 107 -12.17 9.87 -8.01
C ASN A 107 -11.67 8.45 -7.72
N LEU A 108 -10.52 8.33 -7.07
CA LEU A 108 -10.02 7.03 -6.64
C LEU A 108 -10.94 6.36 -5.63
N VAL A 109 -11.44 7.12 -4.65
CA VAL A 109 -12.40 6.60 -3.66
C VAL A 109 -13.64 6.05 -4.37
N GLY A 110 -14.17 6.77 -5.35
CA GLY A 110 -15.29 6.30 -6.18
C GLY A 110 -14.97 4.99 -6.92
N GLN A 111 -13.82 4.92 -7.57
CA GLN A 111 -13.39 3.71 -8.29
C GLN A 111 -13.25 2.50 -7.36
N LEU A 112 -12.67 2.70 -6.17
CA LEU A 112 -12.49 1.63 -5.18
C LEU A 112 -13.82 1.19 -4.56
N ALA A 113 -14.75 2.12 -4.39
CA ALA A 113 -16.08 1.80 -3.84
C ALA A 113 -16.91 0.94 -4.80
N ASP A 114 -16.62 0.95 -6.10
CA ASP A 114 -17.32 0.16 -7.12
C ASP A 114 -16.77 -1.27 -7.24
N LEU A 115 -15.71 -1.60 -6.54
CA LEU A 115 -15.14 -2.95 -6.50
C LEU A 115 -15.92 -3.85 -5.54
#